data_ae233239a2029a3921d2c385f1cc7cc9
#
_entry.id   ae233239a2029a3921d2c385f1cc7cc9
#
_cell.length_a   1.000
_cell.length_b   1.000
_cell.length_c   1.000
_cell.angle_alpha   90.00
_cell.angle_beta   90.00
_cell.angle_gamma   90.00
#
_symmetry.space_group_name_H-M   'P 1'
#
loop_
_entity.id
_entity.type
_entity.pdbx_description
1 polymer ?
#
loop_
_entity_poly.entity_id
_entity_poly.type
_entity_poly.pdbx_seq_one_letter_code
_entity_poly.pdbx_strand_id
1 'polypeptide(L)'
;MFKRALVVLIAGLMAAWGAPAWSQVKELPWGTSAVGSSGHKALVVLAEMLNREMKNYRITVQPATGAIITMKGYATGQFEGYYGADIGFYEYANDINRFKGFKASVKRPLVQSFWSFTIEVGTAVHSRDKGKFKGWADLAGKPVFTGLLPWDVRAHLERAYGALGVKHQYRQVDLSAAGSLLQSGGLDAFIIYTAGESAPASWITEASLAADWAALNPSAAELAALKKAGFAVIEVTPDVFKKDVHADKVVLLPFYYGFHVGLEVPEDDLYGMLMTIEKNVAQLAKDDASYAQIAKDMPGFQRKGVASSVDFVPIHPGLAKYMREKGVWDAKWDARLAKK
;
A
#
# COMPACT_ATOMS: atom_id res chain seq x y z
N MET A 1 75.49 48.20 -25.94
CA MET A 1 75.46 46.73 -26.18
C MET A 1 74.18 46.19 -25.60
N PHE A 2 73.18 45.97 -26.48
CA PHE A 2 71.87 45.53 -26.09
C PHE A 2 71.74 44.00 -26.25
N LYS A 3 71.49 43.31 -25.16
CA LYS A 3 71.09 41.89 -25.22
C LYS A 3 69.54 41.80 -25.23
N ARG A 4 68.95 41.37 -26.34
CA ARG A 4 67.52 41.10 -26.45
C ARG A 4 67.26 39.73 -25.85
N ALA A 5 66.42 39.66 -24.83
CA ALA A 5 65.87 38.42 -24.29
C ALA A 5 64.59 38.08 -25.04
N LEU A 6 64.60 36.90 -25.67
CA LEU A 6 63.43 36.31 -26.34
C LEU A 6 62.55 35.59 -25.32
N VAL A 7 61.38 36.14 -25.07
CA VAL A 7 60.35 35.47 -24.23
C VAL A 7 59.53 34.58 -25.11
N VAL A 8 59.69 33.25 -24.96
CA VAL A 8 58.85 32.22 -25.61
C VAL A 8 57.62 32.05 -24.80
N LEU A 9 56.45 32.45 -25.32
CA LEU A 9 55.15 32.22 -24.76
C LEU A 9 54.72 30.79 -25.10
N ILE A 10 54.80 29.84 -24.18
CA ILE A 10 54.21 28.52 -24.31
C ILE A 10 52.74 28.63 -23.91
N ALA A 11 51.85 28.73 -24.89
CA ALA A 11 50.38 28.58 -24.68
C ALA A 11 50.08 27.11 -24.44
N GLY A 12 49.96 26.76 -23.14
CA GLY A 12 49.49 25.43 -22.74
C GLY A 12 48.02 25.25 -23.09
N LEU A 13 47.70 24.43 -24.11
CA LEU A 13 46.36 23.88 -24.29
C LEU A 13 46.09 22.99 -23.09
N MET A 14 45.35 23.47 -22.08
CA MET A 14 44.70 22.62 -21.12
C MET A 14 43.49 21.99 -21.82
N ALA A 15 43.67 20.76 -22.33
CA ALA A 15 42.57 19.90 -22.68
C ALA A 15 41.74 19.70 -21.39
N ALA A 16 40.58 20.37 -21.33
CA ALA A 16 39.56 20.09 -20.34
C ALA A 16 39.06 18.65 -20.57
N TRP A 17 39.70 17.71 -19.89
CA TRP A 17 39.12 16.39 -19.73
C TRP A 17 37.86 16.58 -18.90
N GLY A 18 36.70 16.57 -19.60
CA GLY A 18 35.41 16.51 -18.92
C GLY A 18 35.42 15.30 -18.00
N ALA A 19 35.56 15.54 -16.70
CA ALA A 19 35.32 14.48 -15.72
C ALA A 19 33.94 13.88 -16.04
N PRO A 20 33.80 12.56 -16.12
CA PRO A 20 32.49 11.97 -16.29
C PRO A 20 31.63 12.53 -15.17
N ALA A 21 30.54 13.23 -15.52
CA ALA A 21 29.54 13.65 -14.58
C ALA A 21 29.00 12.37 -13.93
N TRP A 22 29.53 12.02 -12.78
CA TRP A 22 29.00 10.93 -12.00
C TRP A 22 27.55 11.34 -11.70
N SER A 23 26.59 10.71 -12.34
CA SER A 23 25.17 10.92 -12.05
C SER A 23 25.01 10.75 -10.54
N GLN A 24 24.73 11.86 -9.84
CA GLN A 24 24.56 11.82 -8.41
C GLN A 24 23.38 10.91 -8.10
N VAL A 25 23.62 9.84 -7.34
CA VAL A 25 22.56 8.92 -6.91
C VAL A 25 21.51 9.72 -6.14
N LYS A 26 20.28 9.72 -6.61
CA LYS A 26 19.19 10.45 -5.99
C LYS A 26 18.63 9.65 -4.82
N GLU A 27 18.71 10.22 -3.62
CA GLU A 27 18.09 9.64 -2.44
C GLU A 27 16.56 9.73 -2.55
N LEU A 28 15.88 8.62 -2.27
CA LEU A 28 14.42 8.50 -2.34
C LEU A 28 13.88 7.95 -1.00
N PRO A 29 13.75 8.79 0.04
CA PRO A 29 13.12 8.37 1.28
C PRO A 29 11.64 8.06 1.03
N TRP A 30 11.28 6.79 1.19
CA TRP A 30 9.95 6.28 0.87
C TRP A 30 9.20 5.89 2.14
N GLY A 31 8.13 6.62 2.43
CA GLY A 31 7.29 6.37 3.60
C GLY A 31 6.47 5.10 3.45
N THR A 32 6.37 4.31 4.53
CA THR A 32 5.51 3.12 4.61
C THR A 32 4.84 3.04 5.99
N SER A 33 4.01 2.02 6.20
CA SER A 33 3.33 1.80 7.48
C SER A 33 4.29 1.25 8.56
N ALA A 34 3.74 0.98 9.75
CA ALA A 34 4.51 0.55 10.91
C ALA A 34 5.28 -0.75 10.66
N VAL A 35 6.43 -0.88 11.33
CA VAL A 35 7.21 -2.13 11.35
C VAL A 35 6.31 -3.29 11.76
N GLY A 36 6.44 -4.44 11.06
CA GLY A 36 5.58 -5.61 11.25
C GLY A 36 4.28 -5.60 10.44
N SER A 37 3.93 -4.48 9.79
CA SER A 37 2.81 -4.44 8.84
C SER A 37 3.19 -5.02 7.47
N SER A 38 2.19 -5.49 6.71
CA SER A 38 2.40 -5.99 5.36
C SER A 38 3.04 -4.94 4.44
N GLY A 39 2.62 -3.67 4.53
CA GLY A 39 3.18 -2.59 3.71
C GLY A 39 4.65 -2.28 4.01
N HIS A 40 5.07 -2.38 5.29
CA HIS A 40 6.48 -2.20 5.64
C HIS A 40 7.33 -3.33 5.05
N LYS A 41 6.95 -4.58 5.28
CA LYS A 41 7.67 -5.74 4.75
C LYS A 41 7.78 -5.70 3.22
N ALA A 42 6.67 -5.45 2.56
CA ALA A 42 6.63 -5.38 1.10
C ALA A 42 7.53 -4.28 0.54
N LEU A 43 7.55 -3.07 1.14
CA LEU A 43 8.42 -2.00 0.67
C LEU A 43 9.91 -2.32 0.91
N VAL A 44 10.28 -2.99 2.01
CA VAL A 44 11.67 -3.42 2.23
C VAL A 44 12.14 -4.30 1.09
N VAL A 45 11.38 -5.34 0.74
CA VAL A 45 11.72 -6.26 -0.35
C VAL A 45 11.78 -5.53 -1.70
N LEU A 46 10.83 -4.64 -1.98
CA LEU A 46 10.82 -3.83 -3.21
C LEU A 46 12.04 -2.91 -3.30
N ALA A 47 12.36 -2.20 -2.21
CA ALA A 47 13.48 -1.28 -2.14
C ALA A 47 14.83 -1.99 -2.31
N GLU A 48 15.02 -3.15 -1.69
CA GLU A 48 16.22 -3.98 -1.87
C GLU A 48 16.41 -4.38 -3.33
N MET A 49 15.36 -4.84 -3.99
CA MET A 49 15.40 -5.20 -5.40
C MET A 49 15.70 -3.98 -6.28
N LEU A 50 14.98 -2.86 -6.11
CA LEU A 50 15.21 -1.67 -6.91
C LEU A 50 16.60 -1.06 -6.69
N ASN A 51 17.11 -1.01 -5.47
CA ASN A 51 18.46 -0.53 -5.15
C ASN A 51 19.57 -1.42 -5.76
N ARG A 52 19.31 -2.71 -5.93
CA ARG A 52 20.23 -3.63 -6.61
C ARG A 52 20.24 -3.39 -8.12
N GLU A 53 19.08 -3.24 -8.73
CA GLU A 53 18.91 -3.18 -10.18
C GLU A 53 19.11 -1.77 -10.76
N MET A 54 18.73 -0.72 -10.03
CA MET A 54 18.78 0.68 -10.48
C MET A 54 19.91 1.43 -9.76
N LYS A 55 20.80 2.08 -10.52
CA LYS A 55 21.99 2.76 -9.97
C LYS A 55 21.83 4.26 -9.78
N ASN A 56 20.78 4.83 -10.35
CA ASN A 56 20.48 6.27 -10.28
C ASN A 56 19.64 6.68 -9.07
N TYR A 57 19.08 5.71 -8.34
CA TYR A 57 18.29 5.92 -7.13
C TYR A 57 18.81 5.10 -5.95
N ARG A 58 18.66 5.66 -4.75
CA ARG A 58 18.81 4.95 -3.48
C ARG A 58 17.51 5.12 -2.68
N ILE A 59 16.73 4.05 -2.60
CA ILE A 59 15.48 4.01 -1.84
C ILE A 59 15.79 3.67 -0.40
N THR A 60 15.34 4.51 0.54
CA THR A 60 15.41 4.26 1.98
C THR A 60 14.00 4.13 2.53
N VAL A 61 13.74 3.03 3.22
CA VAL A 61 12.41 2.73 3.78
C VAL A 61 12.22 3.48 5.08
N GLN A 62 11.17 4.30 5.18
CA GLN A 62 10.86 5.14 6.32
C GLN A 62 9.53 4.68 6.96
N PRO A 63 9.55 3.91 8.06
CA PRO A 63 8.33 3.47 8.72
C PRO A 63 7.60 4.64 9.38
N ALA A 64 6.27 4.63 9.30
CA ALA A 64 5.37 5.57 9.93
C ALA A 64 4.21 4.81 10.60
N THR A 65 3.36 5.49 11.35
CA THR A 65 2.25 4.85 12.06
C THR A 65 1.12 4.35 11.16
N GLY A 66 1.13 4.68 9.85
CA GLY A 66 0.16 4.21 8.87
C GLY A 66 0.30 4.89 7.52
N ALA A 67 -0.31 4.32 6.49
CA ALA A 67 -0.22 4.82 5.12
C ALA A 67 -0.68 6.28 4.97
N ILE A 68 -1.74 6.68 5.64
CA ILE A 68 -2.22 8.09 5.64
C ILE A 68 -1.15 9.08 6.07
N ILE A 69 -0.29 8.70 7.03
CA ILE A 69 0.80 9.56 7.49
C ILE A 69 1.84 9.73 6.38
N THR A 70 2.12 8.68 5.63
CA THR A 70 3.07 8.76 4.51
C THR A 70 2.52 9.55 3.33
N MET A 71 1.23 9.42 3.02
CA MET A 71 0.55 10.25 2.03
C MET A 71 0.63 11.75 2.39
N LYS A 72 0.32 12.09 3.66
CA LYS A 72 0.45 13.46 4.17
C LYS A 72 1.90 13.94 4.18
N GLY A 73 2.82 13.09 4.61
CA GLY A 73 4.25 13.39 4.62
C GLY A 73 4.80 13.67 3.23
N TYR A 74 4.45 12.87 2.22
CA TYR A 74 4.78 13.16 0.83
C TYR A 74 4.17 14.49 0.37
N ALA A 75 2.87 14.70 0.59
CA ALA A 75 2.17 15.91 0.17
C ALA A 75 2.73 17.19 0.81
N THR A 76 3.37 17.11 1.98
CA THR A 76 4.03 18.22 2.68
C THR A 76 5.55 18.31 2.45
N GLY A 77 6.16 17.33 1.76
CA GLY A 77 7.58 17.31 1.41
C GLY A 77 8.50 16.60 2.40
N GLN A 78 7.95 15.75 3.27
CA GLN A 78 8.71 14.94 4.22
C GLN A 78 9.29 13.67 3.57
N PHE A 79 8.58 13.06 2.65
CA PHE A 79 8.97 11.84 1.92
C PHE A 79 9.01 12.12 0.42
N GLU A 80 9.83 11.37 -0.32
CA GLU A 80 9.85 11.41 -1.78
C GLU A 80 8.97 10.34 -2.43
N GLY A 81 8.63 9.29 -1.68
CA GLY A 81 7.64 8.30 -2.05
C GLY A 81 6.73 7.97 -0.86
N TYR A 82 5.58 7.40 -1.11
CA TYR A 82 4.59 7.11 -0.09
C TYR A 82 3.84 5.80 -0.36
N TYR A 83 3.37 5.19 0.70
CA TYR A 83 2.46 4.06 0.70
C TYR A 83 1.03 4.59 0.80
N GLY A 84 0.16 4.23 -0.15
CA GLY A 84 -1.18 4.77 -0.22
C GLY A 84 -2.20 3.75 -0.73
N ALA A 85 -3.46 3.94 -0.31
CA ALA A 85 -4.58 3.11 -0.71
C ALA A 85 -5.65 3.92 -1.43
N ASP A 86 -6.49 3.24 -2.21
CA ASP A 86 -7.63 3.84 -2.91
C ASP A 86 -8.60 4.56 -1.95
N ILE A 87 -8.85 3.99 -0.78
CA ILE A 87 -9.65 4.65 0.27
C ILE A 87 -9.01 5.95 0.76
N GLY A 88 -7.67 6.00 0.85
CA GLY A 88 -6.95 7.21 1.20
C GLY A 88 -7.05 8.29 0.13
N PHE A 89 -6.96 7.90 -1.14
CA PHE A 89 -7.16 8.82 -2.26
C PHE A 89 -8.59 9.39 -2.32
N TYR A 90 -9.59 8.55 -2.06
CA TYR A 90 -10.97 8.99 -1.93
C TYR A 90 -11.16 10.03 -0.82
N GLU A 91 -10.63 9.77 0.38
CA GLU A 91 -10.73 10.71 1.51
C GLU A 91 -9.98 12.02 1.24
N TYR A 92 -8.79 11.94 0.62
CA TYR A 92 -8.00 13.12 0.21
C TYR A 92 -8.75 13.98 -0.82
N ALA A 93 -9.28 13.38 -1.87
CA ALA A 93 -9.97 14.10 -2.93
C ALA A 93 -11.22 14.82 -2.43
N ASN A 94 -11.94 14.23 -1.48
CA ASN A 94 -13.17 14.76 -0.92
C ASN A 94 -12.97 15.60 0.35
N ASP A 95 -11.74 15.75 0.84
CA ASP A 95 -11.40 16.50 2.08
C ASP A 95 -12.21 16.04 3.30
N ILE A 96 -12.32 14.73 3.48
CA ILE A 96 -13.14 14.12 4.53
C ILE A 96 -12.30 13.22 5.47
N ASN A 97 -12.89 12.81 6.57
CA ASN A 97 -12.35 11.86 7.53
C ASN A 97 -10.91 12.23 7.95
N ARG A 98 -9.96 11.34 7.66
CA ARG A 98 -8.54 11.48 8.04
C ARG A 98 -7.82 12.59 7.27
N PHE A 99 -8.39 13.10 6.18
CA PHE A 99 -7.86 14.22 5.38
C PHE A 99 -8.63 15.54 5.56
N LYS A 100 -9.66 15.58 6.41
CA LYS A 100 -10.45 16.81 6.62
C LYS A 100 -9.57 18.02 6.96
N GLY A 101 -9.67 19.07 6.15
CA GLY A 101 -8.89 20.31 6.28
C GLY A 101 -7.42 20.20 5.86
N PHE A 102 -6.97 19.05 5.36
CA PHE A 102 -5.56 18.84 5.00
C PHE A 102 -5.14 19.55 3.71
N LYS A 103 -6.08 19.80 2.79
CA LYS A 103 -5.79 20.41 1.48
C LYS A 103 -4.99 21.70 1.56
N ALA A 104 -5.20 22.52 2.60
CA ALA A 104 -4.46 23.76 2.82
C ALA A 104 -2.94 23.56 3.07
N SER A 105 -2.52 22.37 3.47
CA SER A 105 -1.13 22.03 3.77
C SER A 105 -0.38 21.37 2.59
N VAL A 106 -1.08 21.09 1.49
CA VAL A 106 -0.53 20.36 0.33
C VAL A 106 0.43 21.25 -0.44
N LYS A 107 1.67 20.80 -0.59
CA LYS A 107 2.73 21.41 -1.40
C LYS A 107 2.94 20.65 -2.71
N ARG A 108 2.70 19.33 -2.68
CA ARG A 108 2.84 18.42 -3.81
C ARG A 108 1.56 17.60 -3.96
N PRO A 109 0.95 17.51 -5.15
CA PRO A 109 -0.25 16.70 -5.35
C PRO A 109 0.07 15.21 -5.20
N LEU A 110 -0.85 14.46 -4.61
CA LEU A 110 -0.78 12.99 -4.66
C LEU A 110 -1.06 12.53 -6.10
N VAL A 111 -0.30 11.54 -6.55
CA VAL A 111 -0.48 10.90 -7.86
C VAL A 111 -0.35 9.39 -7.72
N GLN A 112 -1.10 8.63 -8.47
CA GLN A 112 -0.94 7.19 -8.52
C GLN A 112 0.16 6.80 -9.51
N SER A 113 1.11 5.97 -9.08
CA SER A 113 2.29 5.61 -9.90
C SER A 113 2.62 4.13 -9.92
N PHE A 114 2.29 3.36 -8.88
CA PHE A 114 2.46 1.91 -8.85
C PHE A 114 1.51 1.26 -7.86
N TRP A 115 0.68 0.34 -8.32
CA TRP A 115 -0.21 -0.50 -7.53
C TRP A 115 0.44 -1.87 -7.30
N SER A 116 0.54 -2.30 -6.06
CA SER A 116 1.36 -3.46 -5.68
C SER A 116 0.55 -4.69 -5.29
N PHE A 117 -0.51 -4.53 -4.51
CA PHE A 117 -1.37 -5.61 -4.02
C PHE A 117 -2.71 -5.05 -3.54
N THR A 118 -3.68 -5.93 -3.32
CA THR A 118 -4.85 -5.61 -2.49
C THR A 118 -4.56 -5.97 -1.04
N ILE A 119 -5.25 -5.32 -0.11
CA ILE A 119 -5.44 -5.83 1.25
C ILE A 119 -6.91 -6.22 1.38
N GLU A 120 -7.14 -7.38 1.97
CA GLU A 120 -8.45 -7.99 2.09
C GLU A 120 -8.80 -8.14 3.57
N VAL A 121 -9.80 -7.38 4.03
CA VAL A 121 -10.16 -7.35 5.46
C VAL A 121 -11.38 -8.20 5.78
N GLY A 122 -11.36 -8.80 6.94
CA GLY A 122 -12.44 -9.57 7.52
C GLY A 122 -12.42 -9.51 9.04
N THR A 123 -13.15 -10.38 9.69
CA THR A 123 -13.33 -10.41 11.13
C THR A 123 -13.13 -11.83 11.66
N ALA A 124 -12.53 -11.95 12.83
CA ALA A 124 -12.45 -13.19 13.57
C ALA A 124 -12.99 -13.03 14.99
N VAL A 125 -13.51 -14.13 15.54
CA VAL A 125 -13.96 -14.27 16.92
C VAL A 125 -13.20 -15.42 17.56
N HIS A 126 -13.24 -15.56 18.90
CA HIS A 126 -12.67 -16.75 19.52
C HIS A 126 -13.42 -18.01 19.05
N SER A 127 -12.70 -19.11 18.78
CA SER A 127 -13.31 -20.36 18.26
C SER A 127 -14.42 -20.93 19.14
N ARG A 128 -14.27 -20.84 20.48
CA ARG A 128 -15.32 -21.23 21.45
C ARG A 128 -16.63 -20.45 21.30
N ASP A 129 -16.57 -19.25 20.73
CA ASP A 129 -17.71 -18.34 20.55
C ASP A 129 -18.28 -18.36 19.12
N LYS A 130 -17.70 -19.15 18.20
CA LYS A 130 -18.14 -19.30 16.82
C LYS A 130 -19.64 -19.52 16.66
N GLY A 131 -20.24 -20.36 17.55
CA GLY A 131 -21.68 -20.65 17.52
C GLY A 131 -22.59 -19.51 17.99
N LYS A 132 -22.02 -18.49 18.68
CA LYS A 132 -22.76 -17.32 19.19
C LYS A 132 -22.98 -16.26 18.13
N PHE A 133 -22.09 -16.18 17.12
CA PHE A 133 -22.10 -15.17 16.07
C PHE A 133 -22.44 -15.82 14.72
N LYS A 134 -23.49 -15.33 14.06
CA LYS A 134 -23.95 -15.81 12.75
C LYS A 134 -23.56 -14.87 11.61
N GLY A 135 -23.07 -13.68 11.94
CA GLY A 135 -22.63 -12.65 11.02
C GLY A 135 -22.07 -11.45 11.76
N TRP A 136 -21.72 -10.42 11.00
CA TRP A 136 -21.12 -9.21 11.55
C TRP A 136 -22.10 -8.38 12.36
N ALA A 137 -23.41 -8.44 12.08
CA ALA A 137 -24.45 -7.73 12.83
C ALA A 137 -24.48 -8.12 14.31
N ASP A 138 -24.09 -9.36 14.64
CA ASP A 138 -24.05 -9.85 16.03
C ASP A 138 -22.94 -9.18 16.86
N LEU A 139 -22.03 -8.42 16.22
CA LEU A 139 -21.00 -7.63 16.89
C LEU A 139 -21.53 -6.29 17.43
N ALA A 140 -22.80 -5.96 17.22
CA ALA A 140 -23.39 -4.74 17.75
C ALA A 140 -23.27 -4.69 19.30
N GLY A 141 -22.71 -3.59 19.81
CA GLY A 141 -22.43 -3.39 21.24
C GLY A 141 -21.25 -4.20 21.80
N LYS A 142 -20.55 -4.99 20.99
CA LYS A 142 -19.42 -5.83 21.43
C LYS A 142 -18.09 -5.08 21.39
N PRO A 143 -17.14 -5.39 22.29
CA PRO A 143 -15.78 -4.88 22.21
C PRO A 143 -15.04 -5.52 21.03
N VAL A 144 -14.72 -4.70 20.01
CA VAL A 144 -14.06 -5.14 18.77
C VAL A 144 -12.81 -4.31 18.49
N PHE A 145 -11.72 -4.97 18.14
CA PHE A 145 -10.53 -4.33 17.57
C PHE A 145 -10.59 -4.39 16.05
N THR A 146 -10.88 -3.29 15.41
CA THR A 146 -10.98 -3.17 13.94
C THR A 146 -9.68 -2.72 13.28
N GLY A 147 -8.57 -2.64 14.03
CA GLY A 147 -7.25 -2.19 13.61
C GLY A 147 -6.84 -0.88 14.30
N LEU A 148 -5.57 -0.53 14.18
CA LEU A 148 -5.01 0.68 14.80
C LEU A 148 -5.54 1.95 14.13
N LEU A 149 -5.66 3.01 14.90
CA LEU A 149 -5.73 4.36 14.35
C LEU A 149 -4.33 4.74 13.83
N PRO A 150 -4.14 5.31 12.64
CA PRO A 150 -5.10 5.69 11.59
C PRO A 150 -5.14 4.72 10.38
N TRP A 151 -5.02 3.43 10.59
CA TRP A 151 -4.86 2.43 9.52
C TRP A 151 -6.06 2.38 8.54
N ASP A 152 -5.74 2.12 7.26
CA ASP A 152 -6.74 1.98 6.20
C ASP A 152 -7.57 0.70 6.35
N VAL A 153 -6.96 -0.40 6.81
CA VAL A 153 -7.68 -1.66 7.10
C VAL A 153 -8.81 -1.42 8.11
N ARG A 154 -8.54 -0.60 9.15
CA ARG A 154 -9.57 -0.16 10.08
C ARG A 154 -10.65 0.65 9.40
N ALA A 155 -10.25 1.68 8.66
CA ALA A 155 -11.21 2.55 7.98
C ALA A 155 -12.11 1.78 7.00
N HIS A 156 -11.56 0.77 6.29
CA HIS A 156 -12.32 -0.05 5.37
C HIS A 156 -13.31 -0.96 6.09
N LEU A 157 -12.90 -1.64 7.16
CA LEU A 157 -13.78 -2.50 7.95
C LEU A 157 -14.87 -1.67 8.66
N GLU A 158 -14.53 -0.50 9.23
CA GLU A 158 -15.50 0.41 9.85
C GLU A 158 -16.55 0.93 8.85
N ARG A 159 -16.14 1.20 7.60
CA ARG A 159 -17.10 1.53 6.54
C ARG A 159 -18.05 0.39 6.24
N ALA A 160 -17.53 -0.84 6.20
CA ALA A 160 -18.36 -2.03 5.98
C ALA A 160 -19.35 -2.23 7.12
N TYR A 161 -18.90 -2.13 8.38
CA TYR A 161 -19.79 -2.17 9.56
C TYR A 161 -20.83 -1.04 9.51
N GLY A 162 -20.42 0.17 9.15
CA GLY A 162 -21.34 1.31 8.97
C GLY A 162 -22.42 1.05 7.91
N ALA A 163 -22.06 0.44 6.77
CA ALA A 163 -23.01 0.05 5.73
C ALA A 163 -24.03 -1.01 6.17
N LEU A 164 -23.64 -1.84 7.15
CA LEU A 164 -24.52 -2.84 7.78
C LEU A 164 -25.26 -2.30 9.01
N GLY A 165 -25.01 -1.06 9.44
CA GLY A 165 -25.58 -0.49 10.66
C GLY A 165 -25.00 -1.08 11.95
N VAL A 166 -23.86 -1.77 11.89
CA VAL A 166 -23.21 -2.37 13.08
C VAL A 166 -22.52 -1.29 13.90
N LYS A 167 -22.98 -1.10 15.14
CA LYS A 167 -22.41 -0.16 16.10
C LYS A 167 -21.72 -0.96 17.21
N HIS A 168 -20.47 -1.34 17.00
CA HIS A 168 -19.64 -2.03 17.96
C HIS A 168 -18.95 -1.04 18.93
N GLN A 169 -18.31 -1.55 19.98
CA GLN A 169 -17.45 -0.76 20.87
C GLN A 169 -16.01 -0.92 20.39
N TYR A 170 -15.49 0.11 19.71
CA TYR A 170 -14.08 0.08 19.28
C TYR A 170 -13.13 0.00 20.47
N ARG A 171 -12.16 -0.91 20.38
CA ARG A 171 -11.06 -1.04 21.34
C ARG A 171 -9.73 -0.84 20.63
N GLN A 172 -9.01 0.21 21.04
CA GLN A 172 -7.60 0.39 20.64
C GLN A 172 -6.75 -0.53 21.50
N VAL A 173 -5.98 -1.42 20.88
CA VAL A 173 -5.08 -2.35 21.57
C VAL A 173 -3.72 -2.38 20.89
N ASP A 174 -2.68 -2.77 21.61
CA ASP A 174 -1.40 -3.09 21.01
C ASP A 174 -1.51 -4.39 20.21
N LEU A 175 -0.87 -4.46 19.04
CA LEU A 175 -0.97 -5.62 18.14
C LEU A 175 -0.53 -6.91 18.83
N SER A 176 0.51 -6.86 19.65
CA SER A 176 1.02 -8.00 20.42
C SER A 176 0.05 -8.50 21.49
N ALA A 177 -0.88 -7.65 21.96
CA ALA A 177 -1.88 -8.00 22.96
C ALA A 177 -3.20 -8.51 22.37
N ALA A 178 -3.43 -8.34 21.06
CA ALA A 178 -4.72 -8.63 20.43
C ALA A 178 -5.17 -10.09 20.64
N GLY A 179 -4.27 -11.06 20.44
CA GLY A 179 -4.56 -12.48 20.67
C GLY A 179 -4.91 -12.80 22.12
N SER A 180 -4.12 -12.31 23.08
CA SER A 180 -4.35 -12.53 24.51
C SER A 180 -5.65 -11.89 24.99
N LEU A 181 -6.01 -10.71 24.45
CA LEU A 181 -7.29 -10.07 24.76
C LEU A 181 -8.49 -10.84 24.20
N LEU A 182 -8.36 -11.41 22.98
CA LEU A 182 -9.38 -12.30 22.45
C LEU A 182 -9.51 -13.58 23.32
N GLN A 183 -8.39 -14.19 23.70
CA GLN A 183 -8.34 -15.39 24.53
C GLN A 183 -9.02 -15.17 25.88
N SER A 184 -8.79 -14.05 26.54
CA SER A 184 -9.33 -13.70 27.86
C SER A 184 -10.75 -13.14 27.84
N GLY A 185 -11.32 -12.82 26.65
CA GLY A 185 -12.62 -12.18 26.50
C GLY A 185 -12.61 -10.66 26.70
N GLY A 186 -11.44 -10.02 26.69
CA GLY A 186 -11.29 -8.57 26.63
C GLY A 186 -11.69 -7.98 25.27
N LEU A 187 -11.70 -8.84 24.24
CA LEU A 187 -12.28 -8.61 22.90
C LEU A 187 -13.24 -9.74 22.58
N ASP A 188 -14.38 -9.42 21.97
CA ASP A 188 -15.27 -10.42 21.34
C ASP A 188 -14.83 -10.73 19.91
N ALA A 189 -14.22 -9.75 19.21
CA ALA A 189 -13.72 -9.92 17.85
C ALA A 189 -12.50 -9.03 17.56
N PHE A 190 -11.73 -9.42 16.56
CA PHE A 190 -10.69 -8.58 15.99
C PHE A 190 -10.64 -8.69 14.47
N ILE A 191 -10.05 -7.68 13.84
CA ILE A 191 -9.82 -7.67 12.40
C ILE A 191 -8.81 -8.75 12.01
N ILE A 192 -9.12 -9.48 10.95
CA ILE A 192 -8.15 -10.27 10.20
C ILE A 192 -8.00 -9.69 8.80
N TYR A 193 -6.82 -9.85 8.20
CA TYR A 193 -6.61 -9.45 6.82
C TYR A 193 -5.42 -10.16 6.18
N THR A 194 -5.47 -10.23 4.86
CA THR A 194 -4.38 -10.70 4.01
C THR A 194 -3.85 -9.57 3.14
N ALA A 195 -2.69 -9.76 2.55
CA ALA A 195 -2.15 -8.92 1.50
C ALA A 195 -1.89 -9.78 0.26
N GLY A 196 -2.40 -9.34 -0.89
CA GLY A 196 -2.29 -10.07 -2.15
C GLY A 196 -3.02 -11.41 -2.15
N GLU A 197 -4.07 -11.56 -1.34
CA GLU A 197 -4.85 -12.80 -1.16
C GLU A 197 -4.01 -14.00 -0.68
N SER A 198 -2.77 -13.77 -0.23
CA SER A 198 -1.77 -14.83 -0.04
C SER A 198 -1.05 -14.79 1.30
N ALA A 199 -0.96 -13.64 1.96
CA ALA A 199 -0.14 -13.47 3.15
C ALA A 199 -0.90 -12.73 4.26
N PRO A 200 -1.14 -13.34 5.43
CA PRO A 200 -1.65 -12.64 6.59
C PRO A 200 -0.59 -11.68 7.12
N ALA A 201 -1.00 -10.60 7.79
CA ALA A 201 -0.06 -9.75 8.49
C ALA A 201 0.66 -10.51 9.62
N SER A 202 1.94 -10.19 9.87
CA SER A 202 2.75 -10.91 10.86
C SER A 202 2.10 -10.92 12.25
N TRP A 203 1.52 -9.80 12.69
CA TRP A 203 0.86 -9.72 13.99
C TRP A 203 -0.39 -10.63 14.10
N ILE A 204 -1.10 -10.94 12.98
CA ILE A 204 -2.22 -11.89 12.96
C ILE A 204 -1.69 -13.31 13.17
N THR A 205 -0.55 -13.62 12.58
CA THR A 205 0.14 -14.90 12.83
C THR A 205 0.55 -15.01 14.30
N GLU A 206 1.11 -13.95 14.89
CA GLU A 206 1.46 -13.90 16.31
C GLU A 206 0.21 -14.04 17.21
N ALA A 207 -0.88 -13.32 16.91
CA ALA A 207 -2.15 -13.46 17.63
C ALA A 207 -2.70 -14.88 17.58
N SER A 208 -2.43 -15.62 16.48
CA SER A 208 -2.82 -17.02 16.32
C SER A 208 -2.09 -18.00 17.28
N LEU A 209 -0.95 -17.58 17.82
CA LEU A 209 -0.23 -18.35 18.83
C LEU A 209 -0.84 -18.15 20.23
N ALA A 210 -1.46 -17.00 20.47
CA ALA A 210 -2.04 -16.63 21.77
C ALA A 210 -3.52 -17.01 21.90
N ALA A 211 -4.25 -17.12 20.79
CA ALA A 211 -5.69 -17.46 20.79
C ALA A 211 -6.04 -18.38 19.62
N ASP A 212 -6.92 -19.33 19.90
CA ASP A 212 -7.62 -20.06 18.85
C ASP A 212 -8.83 -19.25 18.39
N TRP A 213 -8.80 -18.77 17.14
CA TRP A 213 -9.84 -17.93 16.57
C TRP A 213 -10.48 -18.56 15.33
N ALA A 214 -11.75 -18.25 15.14
CA ALA A 214 -12.55 -18.63 13.99
C ALA A 214 -12.83 -17.42 13.11
N ALA A 215 -12.78 -17.58 11.79
CA ALA A 215 -13.23 -16.55 10.86
C ALA A 215 -14.75 -16.35 11.03
N LEU A 216 -15.17 -15.11 11.25
CA LEU A 216 -16.57 -14.71 11.24
C LEU A 216 -16.93 -14.11 9.90
N ASN A 217 -17.51 -14.93 9.02
CA ASN A 217 -17.97 -14.47 7.72
C ASN A 217 -19.26 -13.65 7.85
N PRO A 218 -19.46 -12.62 6.99
CA PRO A 218 -20.77 -11.99 6.87
C PRO A 218 -21.83 -13.02 6.44
N SER A 219 -23.05 -12.89 6.95
CA SER A 219 -24.21 -13.68 6.50
C SER A 219 -24.56 -13.38 5.02
N ALA A 220 -25.36 -14.21 4.38
CA ALA A 220 -25.78 -13.98 3.00
C ALA A 220 -26.49 -12.63 2.80
N ALA A 221 -27.31 -12.21 3.76
CA ALA A 221 -28.00 -10.92 3.73
C ALA A 221 -27.03 -9.75 3.86
N GLU A 222 -26.02 -9.86 4.76
CA GLU A 222 -24.97 -8.86 4.94
C GLU A 222 -24.08 -8.76 3.68
N LEU A 223 -23.74 -9.88 3.06
CA LEU A 223 -22.98 -9.89 1.80
C LEU A 223 -23.74 -9.16 0.68
N ALA A 224 -25.06 -9.39 0.57
CA ALA A 224 -25.88 -8.68 -0.41
C ALA A 224 -25.91 -7.17 -0.13
N ALA A 225 -26.02 -6.77 1.14
CA ALA A 225 -25.99 -5.36 1.55
C ALA A 225 -24.62 -4.71 1.29
N LEU A 226 -23.51 -5.39 1.58
CA LEU A 226 -22.17 -4.91 1.30
C LEU A 226 -21.92 -4.72 -0.21
N LYS A 227 -22.32 -5.70 -1.04
CA LYS A 227 -22.24 -5.56 -2.51
C LYS A 227 -23.07 -4.40 -3.02
N LYS A 228 -24.29 -4.21 -2.49
CA LYS A 228 -25.17 -3.06 -2.82
C LYS A 228 -24.53 -1.73 -2.39
N ALA A 229 -23.77 -1.71 -1.30
CA ALA A 229 -23.03 -0.55 -0.83
C ALA A 229 -21.72 -0.30 -1.59
N GLY A 230 -21.41 -1.10 -2.63
CA GLY A 230 -20.25 -0.95 -3.51
C GLY A 230 -18.98 -1.65 -3.02
N PHE A 231 -19.07 -2.51 -2.00
CA PHE A 231 -17.91 -3.30 -1.59
C PHE A 231 -17.66 -4.46 -2.56
N ALA A 232 -16.41 -4.60 -3.00
CA ALA A 232 -15.93 -5.84 -3.58
C ALA A 232 -15.85 -6.92 -2.49
N VAL A 233 -16.08 -8.16 -2.87
CA VAL A 233 -16.05 -9.32 -1.95
C VAL A 233 -15.25 -10.42 -2.62
N ILE A 234 -14.34 -11.01 -1.88
CA ILE A 234 -13.60 -12.20 -2.31
C ILE A 234 -13.73 -13.32 -1.28
N GLU A 235 -13.41 -14.52 -1.70
CA GLU A 235 -13.29 -15.70 -0.85
C GLU A 235 -11.87 -16.23 -0.96
N VAL A 236 -11.19 -16.43 0.18
CA VAL A 236 -9.89 -17.09 0.23
C VAL A 236 -10.02 -18.43 0.94
N THR A 237 -9.12 -19.34 0.62
CA THR A 237 -9.04 -20.63 1.32
C THR A 237 -8.44 -20.42 2.72
N PRO A 238 -8.87 -21.19 3.74
CA PRO A 238 -8.38 -21.03 5.12
C PRO A 238 -6.87 -21.18 5.29
N ASP A 239 -6.23 -21.98 4.44
CA ASP A 239 -4.81 -22.29 4.48
C ASP A 239 -3.90 -21.07 4.29
N VAL A 240 -4.41 -19.97 3.69
CA VAL A 240 -3.65 -18.71 3.62
C VAL A 240 -3.26 -18.18 5.00
N PHE A 241 -4.03 -18.49 6.05
CA PHE A 241 -3.73 -18.11 7.44
C PHE A 241 -2.78 -19.07 8.15
N LYS A 242 -2.39 -20.18 7.50
CA LYS A 242 -1.47 -21.21 8.01
C LYS A 242 -1.93 -21.80 9.35
N LYS A 243 -3.23 -21.86 9.59
CA LYS A 243 -3.87 -22.46 10.76
C LYS A 243 -5.32 -22.84 10.41
N ASP A 244 -5.93 -23.71 11.24
CA ASP A 244 -7.38 -23.90 11.18
C ASP A 244 -8.08 -22.62 11.64
N VAL A 245 -8.91 -22.07 10.79
CA VAL A 245 -9.73 -20.88 11.06
C VAL A 245 -11.19 -21.25 11.24
N HIS A 246 -11.49 -22.53 11.44
CA HIS A 246 -12.80 -23.10 11.73
C HIS A 246 -13.89 -22.67 10.73
N ALA A 247 -13.54 -22.52 9.46
CA ALA A 247 -14.43 -22.15 8.37
C ALA A 247 -13.96 -22.80 7.07
N ASP A 248 -14.88 -23.21 6.20
CA ASP A 248 -14.55 -23.81 4.88
C ASP A 248 -13.98 -22.77 3.91
N LYS A 249 -14.32 -21.49 4.12
CA LYS A 249 -13.84 -20.35 3.36
C LYS A 249 -13.82 -19.11 4.25
N VAL A 250 -12.96 -18.15 3.91
CA VAL A 250 -12.91 -16.85 4.58
C VAL A 250 -13.33 -15.77 3.60
N VAL A 251 -14.38 -15.03 3.95
CA VAL A 251 -14.90 -13.92 3.15
C VAL A 251 -14.23 -12.64 3.57
N LEU A 252 -13.60 -11.96 2.61
CA LEU A 252 -12.83 -10.75 2.83
C LEU A 252 -13.25 -9.64 1.87
N LEU A 253 -13.02 -8.40 2.27
CA LEU A 253 -13.31 -7.20 1.49
C LEU A 253 -11.99 -6.59 1.00
N PRO A 254 -11.67 -6.71 -0.31
CA PRO A 254 -10.44 -6.18 -0.87
C PRO A 254 -10.52 -4.68 -1.13
N PHE A 255 -9.36 -4.02 -1.02
CA PHE A 255 -9.11 -2.66 -1.50
C PHE A 255 -7.64 -2.52 -1.93
N TYR A 256 -7.35 -1.56 -2.84
CA TYR A 256 -6.05 -1.47 -3.50
C TYR A 256 -5.04 -0.69 -2.68
N TYR A 257 -3.80 -1.19 -2.68
CA TYR A 257 -2.62 -0.50 -2.14
C TYR A 257 -1.52 -0.35 -3.19
N GLY A 258 -0.79 0.74 -3.07
CA GLY A 258 0.35 1.01 -3.93
C GLY A 258 1.51 1.68 -3.19
N PHE A 259 2.67 1.62 -3.83
CA PHE A 259 3.84 2.41 -3.49
C PHE A 259 3.99 3.49 -4.56
N HIS A 260 3.82 4.74 -4.17
CA HIS A 260 3.69 5.83 -5.12
C HIS A 260 4.80 6.85 -4.96
N VAL A 261 5.20 7.42 -6.09
CA VAL A 261 6.09 8.58 -6.20
C VAL A 261 5.37 9.68 -6.96
N GLY A 262 5.80 10.92 -6.79
CA GLY A 262 5.25 12.05 -7.51
C GLY A 262 6.02 12.44 -8.74
N LEU A 263 5.69 13.62 -9.27
CA LEU A 263 6.29 14.16 -10.51
C LEU A 263 7.76 14.60 -10.35
N GLU A 264 8.31 14.55 -9.13
CA GLU A 264 9.74 14.71 -8.84
C GLU A 264 10.58 13.55 -9.39
N VAL A 265 9.96 12.38 -9.57
CA VAL A 265 10.52 11.26 -10.33
C VAL A 265 10.11 11.45 -11.79
N PRO A 266 11.05 11.57 -12.73
CA PRO A 266 10.75 11.74 -14.17
C PRO A 266 9.94 10.58 -14.74
N GLU A 267 9.23 10.84 -15.83
CA GLU A 267 8.43 9.84 -16.57
C GLU A 267 9.23 8.59 -16.90
N ASP A 268 10.40 8.78 -17.53
CA ASP A 268 11.24 7.67 -17.98
C ASP A 268 11.84 6.89 -16.81
N ASP A 269 12.13 7.55 -15.69
CA ASP A 269 12.65 6.89 -14.50
C ASP A 269 11.59 6.00 -13.85
N LEU A 270 10.36 6.50 -13.68
CA LEU A 270 9.27 5.67 -13.17
C LEU A 270 8.93 4.52 -14.14
N TYR A 271 8.88 4.80 -15.43
CA TYR A 271 8.70 3.74 -16.43
C TYR A 271 9.79 2.66 -16.30
N GLY A 272 11.05 3.06 -16.17
CA GLY A 272 12.18 2.14 -15.94
C GLY A 272 12.04 1.34 -14.63
N MET A 273 11.56 1.97 -13.54
CA MET A 273 11.24 1.27 -12.29
C MET A 273 10.17 0.19 -12.50
N LEU A 274 9.08 0.51 -13.21
CA LEU A 274 7.99 -0.44 -13.47
C LEU A 274 8.44 -1.61 -14.34
N MET A 275 9.24 -1.36 -15.37
CA MET A 275 9.85 -2.42 -16.19
C MET A 275 10.79 -3.31 -15.38
N THR A 276 11.56 -2.72 -14.46
CA THR A 276 12.45 -3.45 -13.55
C THR A 276 11.65 -4.32 -12.58
N ILE A 277 10.56 -3.79 -12.03
CA ILE A 277 9.65 -4.55 -11.16
C ILE A 277 9.06 -5.74 -11.92
N GLU A 278 8.52 -5.52 -13.11
CA GLU A 278 7.92 -6.58 -13.93
C GLU A 278 8.92 -7.69 -14.26
N LYS A 279 10.14 -7.33 -14.63
CA LYS A 279 11.22 -8.28 -14.91
C LYS A 279 11.56 -9.16 -13.70
N ASN A 280 11.46 -8.62 -12.50
CA ASN A 280 11.85 -9.30 -11.25
C ASN A 280 10.63 -9.79 -10.43
N VAL A 281 9.41 -9.63 -10.94
CA VAL A 281 8.17 -9.85 -10.17
C VAL A 281 8.02 -11.26 -9.62
N ALA A 282 8.50 -12.27 -10.33
CA ALA A 282 8.47 -13.66 -9.88
C ALA A 282 9.37 -13.88 -8.64
N GLN A 283 10.51 -13.17 -8.56
CA GLN A 283 11.38 -13.20 -7.39
C GLN A 283 10.77 -12.41 -6.24
N LEU A 284 10.21 -11.23 -6.50
CA LEU A 284 9.49 -10.44 -5.50
C LEU A 284 8.38 -11.25 -4.82
N ALA A 285 7.61 -12.02 -5.59
CA ALA A 285 6.53 -12.85 -5.04
C ALA A 285 7.04 -14.05 -4.22
N LYS A 286 8.26 -14.52 -4.46
CA LYS A 286 8.93 -15.53 -3.60
C LYS A 286 9.41 -14.92 -2.29
N ASP A 287 9.95 -13.70 -2.35
CA ASP A 287 10.50 -13.01 -1.19
C ASP A 287 9.38 -12.44 -0.30
N ASP A 288 8.28 -11.99 -0.91
CA ASP A 288 7.06 -11.59 -0.22
C ASP A 288 5.79 -11.96 -1.03
N ALA A 289 4.99 -12.88 -0.49
CA ALA A 289 3.79 -13.40 -1.15
C ALA A 289 2.71 -12.34 -1.42
N SER A 290 2.77 -11.14 -0.81
CA SER A 290 1.86 -10.03 -1.14
C SER A 290 1.96 -9.60 -2.61
N TYR A 291 3.09 -9.85 -3.27
CA TYR A 291 3.29 -9.57 -4.69
C TYR A 291 2.75 -10.65 -5.64
N ALA A 292 2.09 -11.70 -5.14
CA ALA A 292 1.56 -12.79 -5.97
C ALA A 292 0.59 -12.32 -7.05
N GLN A 293 -0.22 -11.28 -6.76
CA GLN A 293 -1.20 -10.73 -7.71
C GLN A 293 -0.51 -10.08 -8.91
N ILE A 294 0.52 -9.25 -8.70
CA ILE A 294 1.27 -8.64 -9.80
C ILE A 294 2.20 -9.65 -10.49
N ALA A 295 2.66 -10.68 -9.81
CA ALA A 295 3.41 -11.76 -10.45
C ALA A 295 2.55 -12.56 -11.43
N LYS A 296 1.24 -12.64 -11.20
CA LYS A 296 0.28 -13.30 -12.10
C LYS A 296 -0.05 -12.43 -13.31
N ASP A 297 -0.29 -11.14 -13.11
CA ASP A 297 -0.67 -10.18 -14.17
C ASP A 297 -0.39 -8.75 -13.69
N MET A 298 0.85 -8.27 -13.85
CA MET A 298 1.19 -6.91 -13.44
C MET A 298 0.45 -5.84 -14.26
N PRO A 299 0.41 -5.91 -15.61
CA PRO A 299 -0.30 -4.90 -16.39
C PRO A 299 -1.80 -4.80 -16.05
N GLY A 300 -2.50 -5.93 -15.98
CA GLY A 300 -3.91 -5.96 -15.62
C GLY A 300 -4.16 -5.48 -14.19
N PHE A 301 -3.24 -5.74 -13.27
CA PHE A 301 -3.33 -5.24 -11.89
C PHE A 301 -3.17 -3.71 -11.84
N GLN A 302 -2.21 -3.13 -12.60
CA GLN A 302 -2.09 -1.66 -12.72
C GLN A 302 -3.39 -1.06 -13.25
N ARG A 303 -4.01 -1.68 -14.27
CA ARG A 303 -5.28 -1.21 -14.83
C ARG A 303 -6.39 -1.16 -13.77
N LYS A 304 -6.53 -2.20 -12.96
CA LYS A 304 -7.55 -2.28 -11.89
C LYS A 304 -7.28 -1.25 -10.80
N GLY A 305 -6.02 -1.13 -10.36
CA GLY A 305 -5.62 -0.15 -9.35
C GLY A 305 -5.86 1.29 -9.83
N VAL A 306 -5.48 1.61 -11.07
CA VAL A 306 -5.78 2.94 -11.66
C VAL A 306 -7.28 3.19 -11.69
N ALA A 307 -8.08 2.23 -12.14
CA ALA A 307 -9.53 2.37 -12.22
C ALA A 307 -10.18 2.64 -10.85
N SER A 308 -9.63 2.11 -9.75
CA SER A 308 -10.15 2.36 -8.40
C SER A 308 -10.00 3.81 -7.93
N SER A 309 -9.06 4.56 -8.50
CA SER A 309 -8.65 5.86 -7.96
C SER A 309 -8.56 7.00 -8.98
N VAL A 310 -8.80 6.75 -10.27
CA VAL A 310 -8.62 7.73 -11.33
C VAL A 310 -9.51 8.97 -11.20
N ASP A 311 -10.67 8.83 -10.56
CA ASP A 311 -11.56 9.95 -10.30
C ASP A 311 -11.09 10.85 -9.13
N PHE A 312 -10.17 10.36 -8.31
CA PHE A 312 -9.73 11.01 -7.07
C PHE A 312 -8.36 11.66 -7.21
N VAL A 313 -7.40 10.98 -7.84
CA VAL A 313 -6.04 11.50 -8.02
C VAL A 313 -5.54 11.23 -9.43
N PRO A 314 -4.69 12.15 -9.99
CA PRO A 314 -4.16 11.98 -11.32
C PRO A 314 -3.17 10.80 -11.41
N ILE A 315 -2.88 10.41 -12.65
CA ILE A 315 -1.99 9.30 -12.99
C ILE A 315 -0.61 9.85 -13.37
N HIS A 316 0.45 9.26 -12.82
CA HIS A 316 1.82 9.61 -13.19
C HIS A 316 2.11 9.24 -14.65
N PRO A 317 2.75 10.13 -15.46
CA PRO A 317 3.05 9.86 -16.88
C PRO A 317 3.82 8.56 -17.10
N GLY A 318 4.77 8.21 -16.24
CA GLY A 318 5.54 6.96 -16.35
C GLY A 318 4.68 5.69 -16.18
N LEU A 319 3.66 5.72 -15.31
CA LEU A 319 2.68 4.63 -15.22
C LEU A 319 1.83 4.55 -16.49
N ALA A 320 1.39 5.69 -17.02
CA ALA A 320 0.63 5.74 -18.27
C ALA A 320 1.43 5.20 -19.45
N LYS A 321 2.73 5.56 -19.55
CA LYS A 321 3.65 5.05 -20.56
C LYS A 321 3.75 3.53 -20.50
N TYR A 322 3.99 2.98 -19.30
CA TYR A 322 4.02 1.53 -19.07
C TYR A 322 2.72 0.85 -19.50
N MET A 323 1.57 1.37 -19.06
CA MET A 323 0.27 0.77 -19.35
C MET A 323 -0.09 0.82 -20.85
N ARG A 324 0.30 1.88 -21.56
CA ARG A 324 0.12 2.00 -23.01
C ARG A 324 0.95 0.96 -23.75
N GLU A 325 2.22 0.79 -23.40
CA GLU A 325 3.09 -0.23 -23.97
C GLU A 325 2.54 -1.65 -23.77
N LYS A 326 1.98 -1.92 -22.57
CA LYS A 326 1.35 -3.21 -22.25
C LYS A 326 -0.06 -3.39 -22.82
N GLY A 327 -0.60 -2.40 -23.54
CA GLY A 327 -1.93 -2.47 -24.17
C GLY A 327 -3.11 -2.48 -23.16
N VAL A 328 -2.89 -2.02 -21.93
CA VAL A 328 -3.92 -1.99 -20.86
C VAL A 328 -4.41 -0.59 -20.52
N TRP A 329 -3.95 0.44 -21.24
CA TRP A 329 -4.37 1.83 -21.06
C TRP A 329 -5.80 2.04 -21.56
N ASP A 330 -6.58 2.87 -20.87
CA ASP A 330 -7.88 3.33 -21.33
C ASP A 330 -7.76 4.79 -21.76
N ALA A 331 -8.07 5.09 -23.02
CA ALA A 331 -7.90 6.44 -23.60
C ALA A 331 -8.67 7.53 -22.83
N LYS A 332 -9.78 7.18 -22.14
CA LYS A 332 -10.51 8.14 -21.31
C LYS A 332 -9.67 8.70 -20.16
N TRP A 333 -8.58 8.04 -19.77
CA TRP A 333 -7.69 8.48 -18.70
C TRP A 333 -6.67 9.54 -19.15
N ASP A 334 -6.59 9.88 -20.45
CA ASP A 334 -5.67 10.91 -20.93
C ASP A 334 -5.89 12.27 -20.25
N ALA A 335 -7.14 12.60 -19.95
CA ALA A 335 -7.49 13.81 -19.22
C ALA A 335 -7.10 13.78 -17.73
N ARG A 336 -6.68 12.61 -17.22
CA ARG A 336 -6.32 12.39 -15.81
C ARG A 336 -4.81 12.26 -15.60
N LEU A 337 -4.02 12.53 -16.62
CA LEU A 337 -2.56 12.57 -16.47
C LEU A 337 -2.14 13.75 -15.59
N ALA A 338 -1.24 13.47 -14.65
CA ALA A 338 -0.62 14.50 -13.83
C ALA A 338 0.25 15.41 -14.73
N LYS A 339 0.19 16.71 -14.46
CA LYS A 339 1.00 17.73 -15.13
C LYS A 339 1.90 18.40 -14.10
N LYS A 340 3.15 18.70 -14.51
CA LYS A 340 4.08 19.52 -13.73
C LYS A 340 3.56 20.94 -13.56
#